data_600f6c02dbc81dc5e8dd489e3d3b3155
#
_entry.id   600f6c02dbc81dc5e8dd489e3d3b3155
#
_cell.length_a   1.000
_cell.length_b   1.000
_cell.length_c   1.000
_cell.angle_alpha   90.00
_cell.angle_beta   90.00
_cell.angle_gamma   90.00
#
_symmetry.space_group_name_H-M   'P 1'
#
loop_
_entity.id
_entity.type
_entity.pdbx_description
1 polymer ?
#
loop_
_entity_poly.entity_id
_entity_poly.type
_entity_poly.pdbx_seq_one_letter_code
_entity_poly.pdbx_strand_id
1 'polypeptide(L)'
;MNIPFIGKKNTEGAPGGVQISATALKEEASLYQRGLASMKDLIAPPAIKVVSNHMQIGAVLSRTHFVIAYPRFLSTNWFSPIINLDFPMDISLFVHPIDTSEILKQLRTSATRVESQIGIEQEKGKIRDPILETAIQDIEELRDRLLQGTEKFFRFGLYFTLYSDTEENLNKMSQSVESMLEAQLVYVKPAVMRMDDGFVATRPLALDNLDVANNLNTQPLSTTFPFVSSDLSSNDGILYGINRHNNSLILFDRFKMENANMVVFAKSGSGKSYTVKLEILRSMMMGTSVIVIDPENEYKHLAETVGGTFLKISLGSEAHLNPFDLPKVKEDEESEGVLRNTIANLLGLLHIMLGSVTPEEDSILDRAIRETYAIRDITEASDFSLFDASSFPTMTDLYDVLKNMEGAESLAARLERYTEGIFSGFLNNQTNITLKNQLVVFNIRDLEEELRPIAMYTVLQYIWNEMRADMKQRIVVVDEAWVMMQNEDAAAFLFGIAKRCRKYYTGLTTITQDISDFMASRYGKPIVTNSSLQLLLKQSPSSVDVIAETFYLTDHEKFLLLESNVGEGIFFAGLKHAAIKVIASYSEDQIITSDPRQLLEIEEAKKDFEGK
;
A
#
# COMPACT_ATOMS: atom_id res chain seq x y z
N MET A 1 -38.60 28.36 20.31
CA MET A 1 -37.57 27.89 19.34
C MET A 1 -38.03 26.56 18.79
N ASN A 2 -38.44 26.52 17.54
CA ASN A 2 -38.91 25.31 16.88
C ASN A 2 -37.70 24.50 16.41
N ILE A 3 -37.54 23.30 16.97
CA ILE A 3 -36.57 22.30 16.48
C ILE A 3 -37.26 21.53 15.34
N PRO A 4 -36.72 21.46 14.12
CA PRO A 4 -37.37 20.73 13.03
C PRO A 4 -37.22 19.21 13.28
N PHE A 5 -38.36 18.54 13.26
CA PHE A 5 -38.46 17.06 13.20
C PHE A 5 -37.87 16.55 11.90
N ILE A 6 -36.87 15.70 12.01
CA ILE A 6 -36.30 14.94 10.87
C ILE A 6 -37.30 13.86 10.47
N GLY A 7 -37.77 13.95 9.23
CA GLY A 7 -38.75 13.04 8.66
C GLY A 7 -38.24 11.61 8.46
N LYS A 8 -39.18 10.67 8.51
CA LYS A 8 -39.04 9.25 8.23
C LYS A 8 -38.18 8.97 7.00
N LYS A 9 -37.05 8.25 7.17
CA LYS A 9 -36.51 7.37 6.15
C LYS A 9 -36.72 5.93 6.61
N ASN A 10 -37.48 5.18 5.81
CA ASN A 10 -37.50 3.73 5.90
C ASN A 10 -36.12 3.22 5.56
N THR A 11 -35.44 2.63 6.52
CA THR A 11 -34.27 1.77 6.28
C THR A 11 -34.69 0.35 6.62
N GLU A 12 -34.96 -0.44 5.59
CA GLU A 12 -34.96 -1.90 5.68
C GLU A 12 -33.51 -2.36 5.76
N GLY A 13 -33.21 -3.23 6.73
CA GLY A 13 -32.09 -4.13 6.69
C GLY A 13 -30.82 -3.73 7.44
N ALA A 14 -30.87 -3.78 8.80
CA ALA A 14 -29.71 -4.13 9.62
C ALA A 14 -30.17 -5.21 10.63
N PRO A 15 -29.47 -6.33 10.78
CA PRO A 15 -29.86 -7.37 11.73
C PRO A 15 -29.45 -6.96 13.15
N GLY A 16 -30.43 -6.90 14.06
CA GLY A 16 -30.18 -6.89 15.51
C GLY A 16 -30.46 -5.61 16.29
N GLY A 17 -30.87 -4.51 15.66
CA GLY A 17 -31.26 -3.31 16.41
C GLY A 17 -32.56 -3.55 17.17
N VAL A 18 -32.57 -3.33 18.50
CA VAL A 18 -33.80 -3.24 19.30
C VAL A 18 -34.65 -2.13 18.68
N GLN A 19 -35.72 -2.51 17.97
CA GLN A 19 -36.70 -1.54 17.49
C GLN A 19 -37.43 -0.97 18.72
N ILE A 20 -36.97 0.18 19.22
CA ILE A 20 -37.78 0.98 20.15
C ILE A 20 -39.08 1.29 19.42
N SER A 21 -40.19 0.78 19.93
CA SER A 21 -41.48 0.99 19.27
C SER A 21 -41.76 2.49 19.20
N ALA A 22 -42.30 2.93 18.06
CA ALA A 22 -42.69 4.35 17.87
C ALA A 22 -43.67 4.84 18.97
N THR A 23 -44.32 3.90 19.67
CA THR A 23 -45.19 4.12 20.82
C THR A 23 -44.38 4.49 22.07
N ALA A 24 -43.27 3.78 22.35
CA ALA A 24 -42.42 4.07 23.49
C ALA A 24 -41.74 5.46 23.36
N LEU A 25 -41.26 5.82 22.16
CA LEU A 25 -40.72 7.15 21.88
C LEU A 25 -41.76 8.27 22.04
N LYS A 26 -43.03 8.00 21.66
CA LYS A 26 -44.11 8.96 21.84
C LYS A 26 -44.52 9.12 23.31
N GLU A 27 -44.51 8.05 24.09
CA GLU A 27 -44.75 8.08 25.54
C GLU A 27 -43.66 8.85 26.27
N GLU A 28 -42.38 8.59 25.98
CA GLU A 28 -41.26 9.33 26.55
C GLU A 28 -41.29 10.83 26.20
N ALA A 29 -41.53 11.16 24.92
CA ALA A 29 -41.69 12.54 24.49
C ALA A 29 -42.88 13.24 25.20
N SER A 30 -43.98 12.50 25.48
CA SER A 30 -45.13 13.05 26.21
C SER A 30 -44.83 13.28 27.69
N LEU A 31 -44.05 12.37 28.33
CA LEU A 31 -43.61 12.50 29.73
C LEU A 31 -42.65 13.69 29.87
N TYR A 32 -41.73 13.90 28.94
CA TYR A 32 -40.82 15.05 28.90
C TYR A 32 -41.60 16.38 28.75
N GLN A 33 -42.57 16.44 27.81
CA GLN A 33 -43.41 17.62 27.56
C GLN A 33 -44.25 17.95 28.81
N ARG A 34 -44.58 16.95 29.65
CA ARG A 34 -45.29 17.16 30.92
C ARG A 34 -44.35 17.53 32.07
N GLY A 35 -43.04 17.64 31.84
CA GLY A 35 -42.05 17.94 32.87
C GLY A 35 -41.84 16.80 33.88
N LEU A 36 -42.26 15.57 33.52
CA LEU A 36 -42.12 14.37 34.36
C LEU A 36 -40.84 13.58 34.09
N ALA A 37 -40.19 13.80 32.92
CA ALA A 37 -38.91 13.19 32.56
C ALA A 37 -37.79 14.25 32.56
N SER A 38 -36.67 13.93 33.17
CA SER A 38 -35.48 14.77 33.13
C SER A 38 -34.69 14.54 31.85
N MET A 39 -33.81 15.48 31.47
CA MET A 39 -32.90 15.30 30.35
C MET A 39 -32.01 14.05 30.55
N LYS A 40 -31.67 13.68 31.77
CA LYS A 40 -30.94 12.46 32.10
C LYS A 40 -31.68 11.19 31.67
N ASP A 41 -33.01 11.16 31.85
CA ASP A 41 -33.84 9.99 31.50
C ASP A 41 -33.93 9.79 29.98
N LEU A 42 -33.75 10.87 29.20
CA LEU A 42 -33.73 10.83 27.72
C LEU A 42 -32.40 10.37 27.14
N ILE A 43 -31.29 10.59 27.85
CA ILE A 43 -29.94 10.21 27.40
C ILE A 43 -29.49 8.90 28.02
N ALA A 44 -30.12 8.44 29.09
CA ALA A 44 -29.80 7.16 29.74
C ALA A 44 -30.12 5.99 28.80
N PRO A 45 -29.31 4.94 28.77
CA PRO A 45 -29.64 3.74 27.99
C PRO A 45 -30.92 3.10 28.55
N PRO A 46 -31.74 2.46 27.68
CA PRO A 46 -33.06 1.95 28.06
C PRO A 46 -33.01 0.83 29.10
N ALA A 47 -31.90 0.13 29.18
CA ALA A 47 -31.66 -0.89 30.19
C ALA A 47 -30.15 -1.14 30.38
N ILE A 48 -29.76 -1.37 31.64
CA ILE A 48 -28.43 -1.87 31.97
C ILE A 48 -28.63 -3.16 32.77
N LYS A 49 -27.98 -4.26 32.31
CA LYS A 49 -27.98 -5.54 33.01
C LYS A 49 -26.55 -5.95 33.29
N VAL A 50 -26.23 -6.12 34.56
CA VAL A 50 -24.91 -6.61 34.99
C VAL A 50 -25.03 -8.12 35.25
N VAL A 51 -24.20 -8.89 34.56
CA VAL A 51 -24.07 -10.33 34.72
C VAL A 51 -22.66 -10.64 35.21
N SER A 52 -22.43 -11.84 35.71
CA SER A 52 -21.14 -12.19 36.32
C SER A 52 -19.95 -12.04 35.37
N ASN A 53 -20.15 -12.27 34.06
CA ASN A 53 -19.09 -12.32 33.05
C ASN A 53 -19.21 -11.28 31.91
N HIS A 54 -20.28 -10.47 31.90
CA HIS A 54 -20.47 -9.36 30.98
C HIS A 54 -21.49 -8.35 31.51
N MET A 55 -21.53 -7.20 30.91
CA MET A 55 -22.55 -6.18 31.14
C MET A 55 -23.29 -5.92 29.83
N GLN A 56 -24.59 -5.81 29.88
CA GLN A 56 -25.44 -5.46 28.74
C GLN A 56 -25.95 -4.03 28.91
N ILE A 57 -25.74 -3.22 27.87
CA ILE A 57 -26.19 -1.82 27.83
C ILE A 57 -27.03 -1.65 26.56
N GLY A 58 -28.34 -1.62 26.74
CA GLY A 58 -29.24 -1.68 25.60
C GLY A 58 -29.06 -2.99 24.80
N ALA A 59 -28.61 -2.88 23.55
CA ALA A 59 -28.33 -4.02 22.66
C ALA A 59 -26.86 -4.47 22.70
N VAL A 60 -25.96 -3.70 23.30
CA VAL A 60 -24.52 -3.96 23.27
C VAL A 60 -24.09 -4.71 24.51
N LEU A 61 -23.31 -5.77 24.34
CA LEU A 61 -22.63 -6.50 25.40
C LEU A 61 -21.22 -5.93 25.58
N SER A 62 -20.77 -5.82 26.83
CA SER A 62 -19.42 -5.37 27.15
C SER A 62 -18.76 -6.29 28.18
N ARG A 63 -17.45 -6.46 28.08
CA ARG A 63 -16.63 -7.22 29.02
C ARG A 63 -15.31 -6.52 29.27
N THR A 64 -15.04 -6.22 30.53
CA THR A 64 -13.79 -5.59 30.94
C THR A 64 -12.77 -6.63 31.36
N HIS A 65 -11.55 -6.42 30.92
CA HIS A 65 -10.37 -7.19 31.31
C HIS A 65 -9.38 -6.29 32.04
N PHE A 66 -8.56 -6.88 32.88
CA PHE A 66 -7.46 -6.22 33.59
C PHE A 66 -6.20 -7.08 33.56
N VAL A 67 -5.03 -6.44 33.64
CA VAL A 67 -3.74 -7.13 33.68
C VAL A 67 -3.41 -7.51 35.13
N ILE A 68 -3.12 -8.81 35.33
CA ILE A 68 -2.75 -9.34 36.65
C ILE A 68 -1.24 -9.31 36.87
N ALA A 69 -0.48 -9.67 35.81
CA ALA A 69 0.95 -9.81 35.90
C ALA A 69 1.63 -9.46 34.57
N TYR A 70 2.82 -8.91 34.66
CA TYR A 70 3.71 -8.60 33.55
C TYR A 70 4.94 -9.51 33.59
N PRO A 71 5.60 -9.76 32.44
CA PRO A 71 6.88 -10.44 32.41
C PRO A 71 7.97 -9.57 33.07
N ARG A 72 9.10 -10.20 33.37
CA ARG A 72 10.27 -9.50 33.95
C ARG A 72 10.75 -8.33 33.07
N PHE A 73 10.62 -8.43 31.75
CA PHE A 73 10.98 -7.41 30.78
C PHE A 73 9.82 -7.17 29.82
N LEU A 74 9.48 -5.90 29.61
CA LEU A 74 8.53 -5.45 28.59
C LEU A 74 9.31 -4.84 27.42
N SER A 75 9.10 -5.37 26.24
CA SER A 75 9.69 -4.81 25.00
C SER A 75 8.97 -3.53 24.59
N THR A 76 9.68 -2.65 23.91
CA THR A 76 9.05 -1.47 23.30
C THR A 76 7.94 -1.92 22.34
N ASN A 77 6.81 -1.24 22.36
CA ASN A 77 5.67 -1.52 21.49
C ASN A 77 4.94 -2.87 21.74
N TRP A 78 5.09 -3.48 22.92
CA TRP A 78 4.44 -4.74 23.27
C TRP A 78 2.91 -4.69 23.21
N PHE A 79 2.31 -3.50 23.39
CA PHE A 79 0.87 -3.31 23.41
C PHE A 79 0.27 -3.02 22.03
N SER A 80 1.10 -2.77 21.00
CA SER A 80 0.66 -2.48 19.63
C SER A 80 -0.26 -3.54 19.01
N PRO A 81 -0.07 -4.87 19.17
CA PRO A 81 -0.99 -5.85 18.63
C PRO A 81 -2.43 -5.71 19.13
N ILE A 82 -2.61 -5.27 20.39
CA ILE A 82 -3.95 -5.10 20.99
C ILE A 82 -4.64 -3.86 20.42
N ILE A 83 -3.90 -2.77 20.26
CA ILE A 83 -4.46 -1.50 19.75
C ILE A 83 -4.84 -1.60 18.28
N ASN A 84 -4.16 -2.46 17.52
CA ASN A 84 -4.43 -2.70 16.10
C ASN A 84 -5.48 -3.78 15.85
N LEU A 85 -6.19 -4.27 16.88
CA LEU A 85 -7.29 -5.21 16.70
C LEU A 85 -8.50 -4.51 16.05
N ASP A 86 -9.13 -5.22 15.10
CA ASP A 86 -10.28 -4.71 14.35
C ASP A 86 -11.61 -4.98 15.07
N PHE A 87 -11.71 -4.49 16.30
CA PHE A 87 -12.98 -4.49 17.01
C PHE A 87 -13.05 -3.36 18.05
N PRO A 88 -14.26 -2.85 18.38
CA PRO A 88 -14.41 -1.73 19.28
C PRO A 88 -13.99 -2.08 20.71
N MET A 89 -13.08 -1.28 21.27
CA MET A 89 -12.66 -1.41 22.67
C MET A 89 -12.31 -0.04 23.27
N ASP A 90 -12.47 0.07 24.58
CA ASP A 90 -11.95 1.19 25.35
C ASP A 90 -10.78 0.73 26.22
N ILE A 91 -9.74 1.55 26.29
CA ILE A 91 -8.52 1.26 27.05
C ILE A 91 -8.27 2.39 28.05
N SER A 92 -7.99 2.04 29.29
CA SER A 92 -7.63 2.99 30.35
C SER A 92 -6.32 2.59 30.99
N LEU A 93 -5.47 3.58 31.19
CA LEU A 93 -4.20 3.44 31.91
C LEU A 93 -4.26 4.34 33.17
N PHE A 94 -4.13 3.74 34.32
CA PHE A 94 -4.03 4.44 35.61
C PHE A 94 -2.60 4.40 36.11
N VAL A 95 -1.99 5.56 36.27
CA VAL A 95 -0.59 5.69 36.65
C VAL A 95 -0.50 6.54 37.95
N HIS A 96 -0.14 5.90 39.05
CA HIS A 96 0.02 6.56 40.34
C HIS A 96 1.47 6.48 40.78
N PRO A 97 2.18 7.60 40.96
CA PRO A 97 3.54 7.59 41.49
C PRO A 97 3.57 7.08 42.93
N ILE A 98 4.57 6.25 43.26
CA ILE A 98 4.81 5.74 44.62
C ILE A 98 6.02 6.47 45.19
N ASP A 99 5.97 6.75 46.50
CA ASP A 99 7.10 7.34 47.20
C ASP A 99 8.33 6.41 47.16
N THR A 100 9.45 6.93 46.70
CA THR A 100 10.70 6.17 46.55
C THR A 100 11.18 5.61 47.91
N SER A 101 10.92 6.32 49.01
CA SER A 101 11.33 5.87 50.36
C SER A 101 10.58 4.61 50.81
N GLU A 102 9.32 4.47 50.41
CA GLU A 102 8.51 3.27 50.71
C GLU A 102 9.04 2.07 49.92
N ILE A 103 9.33 2.25 48.63
CA ILE A 103 9.88 1.20 47.77
C ILE A 103 11.27 0.76 48.27
N LEU A 104 12.13 1.68 48.66
CA LEU A 104 13.46 1.34 49.21
C LEU A 104 13.35 0.48 50.48
N LYS A 105 12.37 0.72 51.36
CA LYS A 105 12.09 -0.14 52.51
C LYS A 105 11.64 -1.53 52.11
N GLN A 106 10.75 -1.64 51.10
CA GLN A 106 10.26 -2.92 50.59
C GLN A 106 11.39 -3.72 49.94
N LEU A 107 12.23 -3.10 49.12
CA LEU A 107 13.40 -3.72 48.46
C LEU A 107 14.39 -4.23 49.51
N ARG A 108 14.68 -3.42 50.56
CA ARG A 108 15.55 -3.86 51.64
C ARG A 108 15.02 -5.10 52.36
N THR A 109 13.71 -5.15 52.65
CA THR A 109 13.08 -6.32 53.27
C THR A 109 13.14 -7.54 52.35
N SER A 110 12.92 -7.34 51.03
CA SER A 110 13.00 -8.41 50.04
C SER A 110 14.43 -8.92 49.88
N ALA A 111 15.44 -8.05 49.82
CA ALA A 111 16.85 -8.43 49.78
C ALA A 111 17.23 -9.30 51.00
N THR A 112 16.89 -8.86 52.24
CA THR A 112 17.17 -9.63 53.44
C THR A 112 16.50 -11.00 53.44
N ARG A 113 15.28 -11.11 52.86
CA ARG A 113 14.59 -12.40 52.76
C ARG A 113 15.30 -13.34 51.75
N VAL A 114 15.70 -12.84 50.59
CA VAL A 114 16.42 -13.62 49.57
C VAL A 114 17.79 -14.06 50.09
N GLU A 115 18.55 -13.16 50.76
CA GLU A 115 19.83 -13.47 51.38
C GLU A 115 19.70 -14.55 52.45
N SER A 116 18.67 -14.45 53.31
CA SER A 116 18.40 -15.46 54.35
C SER A 116 18.07 -16.81 53.71
N GLN A 117 17.33 -16.84 52.62
CA GLN A 117 17.02 -18.08 51.90
C GLN A 117 18.25 -18.71 51.26
N ILE A 118 19.12 -17.93 50.64
CA ILE A 118 20.42 -18.36 50.11
C ILE A 118 21.26 -18.96 51.25
N GLY A 119 21.33 -18.29 52.39
CA GLY A 119 22.06 -18.81 53.57
C GLY A 119 21.54 -20.18 54.07
N ILE A 120 20.21 -20.33 54.21
CA ILE A 120 19.59 -21.61 54.60
C ILE A 120 19.86 -22.73 53.60
N GLU A 121 19.87 -22.43 52.30
CA GLU A 121 20.16 -23.43 51.28
C GLU A 121 21.65 -23.85 51.25
N GLN A 122 22.54 -22.90 51.50
CA GLN A 122 23.97 -23.18 51.68
C GLN A 122 24.25 -24.06 52.91
N GLU A 123 23.61 -23.75 54.03
CA GLU A 123 23.71 -24.57 55.27
C GLU A 123 23.20 -26.01 55.05
N LYS A 124 22.19 -26.20 54.19
CA LYS A 124 21.64 -27.50 53.83
C LYS A 124 22.47 -28.26 52.75
N GLY A 125 23.61 -27.70 52.33
CA GLY A 125 24.48 -28.30 51.31
C GLY A 125 23.87 -28.37 49.92
N LYS A 126 22.86 -27.58 49.60
CA LYS A 126 22.29 -27.50 48.27
C LYS A 126 23.17 -26.67 47.34
N ILE A 127 23.16 -27.06 46.07
CA ILE A 127 23.80 -26.27 45.01
C ILE A 127 23.15 -24.92 44.91
N ARG A 128 23.92 -23.86 44.66
CA ARG A 128 23.43 -22.47 44.48
C ARG A 128 22.27 -22.42 43.48
N ASP A 129 21.18 -21.77 43.87
CA ASP A 129 20.02 -21.52 43.00
C ASP A 129 20.29 -20.26 42.19
N PRO A 130 20.48 -20.35 40.82
CA PRO A 130 20.73 -19.19 39.99
C PRO A 130 19.60 -18.17 40.01
N ILE A 131 18.37 -18.59 40.34
CA ILE A 131 17.19 -17.71 40.40
C ILE A 131 17.32 -16.75 41.60
N LEU A 132 17.75 -17.25 42.76
CA LEU A 132 17.94 -16.42 43.94
C LEU A 132 19.12 -15.46 43.80
N GLU A 133 20.23 -15.90 43.18
CA GLU A 133 21.39 -15.03 42.88
C GLU A 133 21.01 -13.89 41.92
N THR A 134 20.26 -14.21 40.89
CA THR A 134 19.76 -13.18 39.95
C THR A 134 18.78 -12.24 40.64
N ALA A 135 17.91 -12.74 41.51
CA ALA A 135 16.94 -11.91 42.20
C ALA A 135 17.61 -10.88 43.15
N ILE A 136 18.69 -11.26 43.86
CA ILE A 136 19.41 -10.31 44.72
C ILE A 136 20.12 -9.25 43.90
N GLN A 137 20.75 -9.64 42.79
CA GLN A 137 21.43 -8.71 41.88
C GLN A 137 20.45 -7.68 41.28
N ASP A 138 19.27 -8.13 40.84
CA ASP A 138 18.22 -7.24 40.34
C ASP A 138 17.74 -6.25 41.38
N ILE A 139 17.56 -6.72 42.64
CA ILE A 139 17.13 -5.86 43.76
C ILE A 139 18.17 -4.79 44.07
N GLU A 140 19.46 -5.15 44.07
CA GLU A 140 20.54 -4.19 44.28
C GLU A 140 20.68 -3.16 43.16
N GLU A 141 20.64 -3.62 41.89
CA GLU A 141 20.70 -2.74 40.74
C GLU A 141 19.54 -1.74 40.73
N LEU A 142 18.32 -2.23 41.01
CA LEU A 142 17.13 -1.40 41.07
C LEU A 142 17.21 -0.38 42.22
N ARG A 143 17.70 -0.82 43.38
CA ARG A 143 17.91 0.08 44.52
C ARG A 143 18.89 1.22 44.21
N ASP A 144 19.97 0.91 43.54
CA ASP A 144 21.00 1.89 43.15
C ASP A 144 20.46 2.90 42.15
N ARG A 145 19.71 2.45 41.16
CA ARG A 145 19.03 3.32 40.18
C ARG A 145 17.98 4.25 40.83
N LEU A 146 17.25 3.74 41.85
CA LEU A 146 16.31 4.56 42.61
C LEU A 146 17.02 5.63 43.44
N LEU A 147 18.14 5.28 44.08
CA LEU A 147 18.96 6.22 44.87
C LEU A 147 19.61 7.31 44.00
N GLN A 148 19.99 6.97 42.76
CA GLN A 148 20.50 7.91 41.78
C GLN A 148 19.40 8.78 41.16
N GLY A 149 18.12 8.47 41.38
CA GLY A 149 16.98 9.19 40.79
C GLY A 149 16.75 8.94 39.29
N THR A 150 17.46 7.96 38.70
CA THR A 150 17.29 7.57 37.28
C THR A 150 16.03 6.73 37.06
N GLU A 151 15.54 6.08 38.10
CA GLU A 151 14.28 5.31 38.11
C GLU A 151 13.30 5.83 39.15
N LYS A 152 12.01 5.66 38.89
CA LYS A 152 10.90 5.88 39.81
C LYS A 152 9.94 4.71 39.75
N PHE A 153 9.11 4.55 40.76
CA PHE A 153 8.08 3.53 40.81
C PHE A 153 6.68 4.12 40.67
N PHE A 154 5.85 3.33 40.02
CA PHE A 154 4.46 3.68 39.78
C PHE A 154 3.58 2.47 40.06
N ARG A 155 2.42 2.71 40.59
CA ARG A 155 1.33 1.77 40.62
C ARG A 155 0.57 1.92 39.32
N PHE A 156 0.54 0.87 38.50
CA PHE A 156 0.05 0.87 37.13
C PHE A 156 -1.12 -0.09 36.96
N GLY A 157 -2.31 0.45 36.66
CA GLY A 157 -3.50 -0.30 36.27
C GLY A 157 -3.74 -0.18 34.76
N LEU A 158 -3.97 -1.30 34.09
CA LEU A 158 -4.33 -1.35 32.67
C LEU A 158 -5.61 -2.16 32.51
N TYR A 159 -6.63 -1.49 32.00
CA TYR A 159 -7.96 -2.05 31.78
C TYR A 159 -8.39 -1.87 30.34
N PHE A 160 -9.16 -2.82 29.81
CA PHE A 160 -9.77 -2.71 28.48
C PHE A 160 -11.15 -3.37 28.48
N THR A 161 -12.12 -2.64 27.91
CA THR A 161 -13.50 -3.09 27.75
C THR A 161 -13.78 -3.37 26.29
N LEU A 162 -14.16 -4.61 25.99
CA LEU A 162 -14.55 -5.09 24.67
C LEU A 162 -16.05 -4.94 24.48
N TYR A 163 -16.49 -4.63 23.26
CA TYR A 163 -17.90 -4.46 22.91
C TYR A 163 -18.30 -5.39 21.80
N SER A 164 -19.51 -5.99 21.89
CA SER A 164 -20.06 -6.86 20.86
C SER A 164 -21.58 -6.91 20.93
N ASP A 165 -22.23 -7.25 19.82
CA ASP A 165 -23.68 -7.45 19.77
C ASP A 165 -24.10 -8.86 20.23
N THR A 166 -23.18 -9.83 20.25
CA THR A 166 -23.45 -11.22 20.63
C THR A 166 -22.44 -11.74 21.66
N GLU A 167 -22.90 -12.63 22.54
CA GLU A 167 -22.03 -13.25 23.55
C GLU A 167 -20.97 -14.17 22.91
N GLU A 168 -21.29 -14.83 21.80
CA GLU A 168 -20.35 -15.68 21.07
C GLU A 168 -19.15 -14.86 20.53
N ASN A 169 -19.42 -13.73 19.89
CA ASN A 169 -18.37 -12.84 19.40
C ASN A 169 -17.57 -12.23 20.55
N LEU A 170 -18.25 -11.82 21.64
CA LEU A 170 -17.57 -11.30 22.82
C LEU A 170 -16.61 -12.32 23.43
N ASN A 171 -16.98 -13.61 23.44
CA ASN A 171 -16.10 -14.69 23.90
C ASN A 171 -14.90 -14.88 22.97
N LYS A 172 -15.10 -14.86 21.64
CA LYS A 172 -13.99 -14.93 20.65
C LYS A 172 -13.03 -13.78 20.79
N MET A 173 -13.53 -12.56 20.94
CA MET A 173 -12.72 -11.36 21.14
C MET A 173 -11.91 -11.45 22.46
N SER A 174 -12.56 -11.87 23.55
CA SER A 174 -11.88 -12.12 24.84
C SER A 174 -10.72 -13.09 24.69
N GLN A 175 -10.95 -14.25 24.09
CA GLN A 175 -9.92 -15.27 23.86
C GLN A 175 -8.79 -14.76 22.98
N SER A 176 -9.11 -13.99 21.95
CA SER A 176 -8.09 -13.41 21.06
C SER A 176 -7.16 -12.47 21.84
N VAL A 177 -7.73 -11.55 22.65
CA VAL A 177 -6.94 -10.61 23.46
C VAL A 177 -6.12 -11.36 24.53
N GLU A 178 -6.73 -12.31 25.23
CA GLU A 178 -6.03 -13.13 26.24
C GLU A 178 -4.86 -13.88 25.61
N SER A 179 -5.06 -14.58 24.50
CA SER A 179 -4.00 -15.35 23.80
C SER A 179 -2.88 -14.46 23.28
N MET A 180 -3.18 -13.28 22.74
CA MET A 180 -2.16 -12.34 22.24
C MET A 180 -1.28 -11.80 23.37
N LEU A 181 -1.86 -11.48 24.50
CA LEU A 181 -1.12 -10.97 25.65
C LEU A 181 -0.36 -12.09 26.38
N GLU A 182 -0.96 -13.25 26.52
CA GLU A 182 -0.29 -14.43 27.11
C GLU A 182 0.92 -14.89 26.29
N ALA A 183 0.87 -14.77 24.96
CA ALA A 183 2.04 -15.03 24.09
C ALA A 183 3.24 -14.11 24.41
N GLN A 184 2.96 -12.95 25.02
CA GLN A 184 3.98 -12.01 25.49
C GLN A 184 4.22 -12.10 27.01
N LEU A 185 3.71 -13.14 27.65
CA LEU A 185 3.76 -13.36 29.11
C LEU A 185 3.07 -12.24 29.92
N VAL A 186 2.14 -11.53 29.32
CA VAL A 186 1.26 -10.58 30.01
C VAL A 186 -0.05 -11.29 30.31
N TYR A 187 -0.33 -11.49 31.58
CA TYR A 187 -1.50 -12.25 32.01
C TYR A 187 -2.68 -11.34 32.32
N VAL A 188 -3.80 -11.64 31.68
CA VAL A 188 -5.05 -10.86 31.83
C VAL A 188 -6.19 -11.73 32.33
N LYS A 189 -7.16 -11.11 32.97
CA LYS A 189 -8.39 -11.76 33.42
C LYS A 189 -9.59 -10.85 33.19
N PRO A 190 -10.76 -11.43 32.85
CA PRO A 190 -12.00 -10.67 32.88
C PRO A 190 -12.39 -10.28 34.31
N ALA A 191 -13.03 -9.12 34.48
CA ALA A 191 -13.48 -8.58 35.76
C ALA A 191 -14.75 -9.31 36.24
N VAL A 192 -14.67 -10.64 36.39
CA VAL A 192 -15.81 -11.49 36.81
C VAL A 192 -16.39 -10.99 38.11
N MET A 193 -17.72 -10.86 38.18
CA MET A 193 -18.48 -10.32 39.32
C MET A 193 -18.25 -8.82 39.65
N ARG A 194 -17.47 -8.13 38.83
CA ARG A 194 -17.13 -6.70 38.96
C ARG A 194 -17.14 -5.99 37.59
N MET A 195 -18.04 -6.42 36.71
CA MET A 195 -18.12 -5.89 35.35
C MET A 195 -18.53 -4.42 35.31
N ASP A 196 -19.35 -3.97 36.22
CA ASP A 196 -19.76 -2.58 36.40
C ASP A 196 -18.60 -1.69 36.83
N ASP A 197 -17.81 -2.12 37.85
CA ASP A 197 -16.58 -1.43 38.24
C ASP A 197 -15.58 -1.32 37.08
N GLY A 198 -15.42 -2.43 36.32
CA GLY A 198 -14.55 -2.47 35.15
C GLY A 198 -15.01 -1.52 34.04
N PHE A 199 -16.30 -1.52 33.75
CA PHE A 199 -16.88 -0.61 32.79
C PHE A 199 -16.67 0.85 33.15
N VAL A 200 -16.89 1.21 34.44
CA VAL A 200 -16.65 2.58 34.95
C VAL A 200 -15.18 2.95 34.81
N ALA A 201 -14.26 2.03 35.13
CA ALA A 201 -12.83 2.27 35.07
C ALA A 201 -12.34 2.57 33.62
N THR A 202 -13.03 2.09 32.58
CA THR A 202 -12.68 2.40 31.16
C THR A 202 -13.41 3.62 30.61
N ARG A 203 -14.25 4.31 31.42
CA ARG A 203 -14.87 5.58 31.01
C ARG A 203 -13.96 6.77 31.32
N PRO A 204 -14.08 7.90 30.61
CA PRO A 204 -13.27 9.11 30.83
C PRO A 204 -13.68 9.85 32.13
N LEU A 205 -13.88 9.10 33.22
CA LEU A 205 -14.28 9.62 34.50
C LEU A 205 -13.12 9.70 35.53
N ALA A 206 -11.95 9.14 35.18
CA ALA A 206 -10.78 8.98 36.03
C ALA A 206 -11.10 8.24 37.36
N LEU A 207 -12.04 7.28 37.32
CA LEU A 207 -12.44 6.46 38.49
C LEU A 207 -11.90 5.04 38.32
N ASP A 208 -10.91 4.67 39.14
CA ASP A 208 -10.38 3.31 39.22
C ASP A 208 -11.13 2.52 40.34
N ASN A 209 -12.32 2.05 39.99
CA ASN A 209 -13.12 1.25 40.93
C ASN A 209 -12.62 -0.19 41.05
N LEU A 210 -11.90 -0.72 40.04
CA LEU A 210 -11.33 -2.07 40.09
C LEU A 210 -10.16 -2.17 41.07
N ASP A 211 -9.35 -1.13 41.11
CA ASP A 211 -8.18 -1.03 42.01
C ASP A 211 -7.19 -2.21 41.86
N VAL A 212 -6.99 -2.69 40.60
CA VAL A 212 -6.05 -3.75 40.27
C VAL A 212 -4.84 -3.13 39.60
N ALA A 213 -3.74 -3.06 40.29
CA ALA A 213 -2.54 -2.42 39.80
C ALA A 213 -1.28 -3.25 40.07
N ASN A 214 -0.30 -3.13 39.22
CA ASN A 214 1.02 -3.71 39.34
C ASN A 214 2.06 -2.59 39.54
N ASN A 215 3.12 -2.90 40.27
CA ASN A 215 4.21 -1.95 40.46
C ASN A 215 5.16 -2.04 39.24
N LEU A 216 5.32 -0.94 38.53
CA LEU A 216 6.28 -0.80 37.44
C LEU A 216 7.25 0.34 37.73
N ASN A 217 8.50 0.17 37.36
CA ASN A 217 9.47 1.27 37.33
C ASN A 217 9.39 2.05 36.01
N THR A 218 10.12 3.15 35.90
CA THR A 218 10.06 4.07 34.76
C THR A 218 10.30 3.36 33.42
N GLN A 219 11.27 2.44 33.32
CA GLN A 219 11.65 1.79 32.08
C GLN A 219 10.50 0.95 31.48
N PRO A 220 9.92 -0.07 32.15
CA PRO A 220 8.79 -0.82 31.61
C PRO A 220 7.54 0.05 31.43
N LEU A 221 7.28 1.03 32.33
CA LEU A 221 6.15 1.94 32.17
C LEU A 221 6.26 2.74 30.87
N SER A 222 7.44 3.23 30.51
CA SER A 222 7.64 3.97 29.25
C SER A 222 7.35 3.16 28.01
N THR A 223 7.48 1.82 28.06
CA THR A 223 7.16 0.92 26.95
C THR A 223 5.67 0.67 26.77
N THR A 224 4.84 1.02 27.75
CA THR A 224 3.38 0.83 27.72
C THR A 224 2.67 1.90 26.91
N PHE A 225 3.34 3.01 26.57
CA PHE A 225 2.73 4.04 25.75
C PHE A 225 2.43 3.49 24.35
N PRO A 226 1.16 3.52 23.92
CA PRO A 226 0.78 2.97 22.64
C PRO A 226 1.21 3.92 21.51
N PHE A 227 2.37 3.69 20.96
CA PHE A 227 2.78 4.33 19.70
C PHE A 227 1.99 3.69 18.55
N VAL A 228 0.79 4.18 18.29
CA VAL A 228 -0.22 3.56 17.41
C VAL A 228 -0.04 3.95 15.95
N SER A 229 0.83 4.88 15.62
CA SER A 229 1.05 5.21 14.23
C SER A 229 2.15 4.33 13.64
N SER A 230 1.82 3.57 12.61
CA SER A 230 2.86 3.03 11.74
C SER A 230 3.57 4.22 11.10
N ASP A 231 4.73 4.57 11.62
CA ASP A 231 5.56 5.58 11.02
C ASP A 231 6.17 4.96 9.75
N LEU A 232 5.84 5.55 8.59
CA LEU A 232 6.42 5.22 7.30
C LEU A 232 7.58 6.16 6.95
N SER A 233 8.19 6.79 7.94
CA SER A 233 9.33 7.67 7.76
C SER A 233 10.65 6.89 7.85
N SER A 234 11.53 7.13 6.90
CA SER A 234 12.94 6.78 6.94
C SER A 234 13.78 8.05 6.87
N ASN A 235 15.10 7.93 7.05
CA ASN A 235 16.01 9.07 6.94
C ASN A 235 16.38 9.41 5.49
N ASP A 236 15.97 8.57 4.53
CA ASP A 236 16.36 8.66 3.13
C ASP A 236 15.16 8.49 2.21
N GLY A 237 15.26 9.04 0.99
CA GLY A 237 14.29 8.87 -0.08
C GLY A 237 13.51 10.14 -0.38
N ILE A 238 12.31 9.98 -0.89
CA ILE A 238 11.42 11.07 -1.27
C ILE A 238 10.22 11.20 -0.33
N LEU A 239 9.66 12.39 -0.22
CA LEU A 239 8.43 12.64 0.50
C LEU A 239 7.23 12.23 -0.36
N TYR A 240 6.47 11.20 0.04
CA TYR A 240 5.23 10.80 -0.60
C TYR A 240 4.04 11.65 -0.15
N GLY A 241 4.00 12.06 1.11
CA GLY A 241 2.93 12.87 1.67
C GLY A 241 2.98 12.95 3.20
N ILE A 242 1.85 13.27 3.79
CA ILE A 242 1.67 13.34 5.25
C ILE A 242 0.68 12.24 5.68
N ASN A 243 0.98 11.59 6.80
CA ASN A 243 0.06 10.68 7.45
C ASN A 243 -1.12 11.47 8.04
N ARG A 244 -2.34 11.13 7.63
CA ARG A 244 -3.56 11.84 8.05
C ARG A 244 -3.91 11.67 9.53
N HIS A 245 -3.40 10.63 10.20
CA HIS A 245 -3.73 10.36 11.60
C HIS A 245 -2.83 11.12 12.58
N ASN A 246 -1.55 11.26 12.26
CA ASN A 246 -0.57 11.84 13.19
C ASN A 246 0.27 12.99 12.63
N ASN A 247 0.01 13.41 11.39
CA ASN A 247 0.75 14.44 10.65
C ASN A 247 2.25 14.16 10.48
N SER A 248 2.72 12.91 10.67
CA SER A 248 4.09 12.53 10.37
C SER A 248 4.34 12.51 8.85
N LEU A 249 5.58 12.71 8.45
CA LEU A 249 5.96 12.63 7.04
C LEU A 249 5.99 11.18 6.59
N ILE A 250 5.50 10.91 5.38
CA ILE A 250 5.68 9.62 4.70
C ILE A 250 6.86 9.80 3.74
N LEU A 251 8.04 9.43 4.21
CA LEU A 251 9.30 9.62 3.51
C LEU A 251 10.10 8.31 3.51
N PHE A 252 10.47 7.82 2.34
CA PHE A 252 11.33 6.64 2.20
C PHE A 252 11.86 6.49 0.77
N ASP A 253 12.83 5.59 0.62
CA ASP A 253 13.40 5.20 -0.66
C ASP A 253 12.78 3.87 -1.13
N ARG A 254 12.04 3.91 -2.24
CA ARG A 254 11.40 2.72 -2.82
C ARG A 254 12.40 1.64 -3.26
N PHE A 255 13.64 2.01 -3.59
CA PHE A 255 14.68 1.08 -4.03
C PHE A 255 15.33 0.30 -2.88
N LYS A 256 15.02 0.67 -1.62
CA LYS A 256 15.40 -0.10 -0.42
C LYS A 256 14.37 -1.16 -0.03
N MET A 257 13.21 -1.20 -0.72
CA MET A 257 12.18 -2.22 -0.51
C MET A 257 12.58 -3.56 -1.18
N GLU A 258 11.81 -4.63 -0.91
CA GLU A 258 12.02 -5.94 -1.55
C GLU A 258 12.05 -5.83 -3.08
N ASN A 259 11.18 -5.02 -3.63
CA ASN A 259 11.20 -4.54 -5.01
C ASN A 259 10.75 -3.08 -5.05
N ALA A 260 11.10 -2.37 -6.11
CA ALA A 260 10.75 -0.98 -6.29
C ALA A 260 9.44 -0.77 -7.08
N ASN A 261 8.62 -1.81 -7.24
CA ASN A 261 7.36 -1.71 -7.98
C ASN A 261 6.27 -1.04 -7.16
N MET A 262 5.39 -0.35 -7.86
CA MET A 262 4.24 0.35 -7.30
C MET A 262 2.99 0.11 -8.14
N VAL A 263 1.84 -0.06 -7.49
CA VAL A 263 0.53 -0.01 -8.13
C VAL A 263 -0.25 1.18 -7.59
N VAL A 264 -0.96 1.87 -8.47
CA VAL A 264 -1.79 3.03 -8.13
C VAL A 264 -3.21 2.80 -8.64
N PHE A 265 -4.15 2.67 -7.72
CA PHE A 265 -5.57 2.53 -8.01
C PHE A 265 -6.33 3.77 -7.58
N ALA A 266 -7.05 4.37 -8.51
CA ALA A 266 -7.64 5.66 -8.28
C ALA A 266 -8.82 5.94 -9.21
N LYS A 267 -9.95 6.41 -8.67
CA LYS A 267 -11.04 6.95 -9.48
C LYS A 267 -10.58 8.18 -10.29
N SER A 268 -11.17 8.42 -11.45
CA SER A 268 -10.94 9.66 -12.20
C SER A 268 -11.20 10.91 -11.34
N GLY A 269 -10.30 11.90 -11.43
CA GLY A 269 -10.36 13.12 -10.64
C GLY A 269 -9.93 12.98 -9.17
N SER A 270 -9.39 11.85 -8.75
CA SER A 270 -8.87 11.63 -7.37
C SER A 270 -7.45 12.14 -7.11
N GLY A 271 -6.79 12.71 -8.11
CA GLY A 271 -5.41 13.21 -8.01
C GLY A 271 -4.34 12.18 -8.41
N LYS A 272 -4.71 11.12 -9.13
CA LYS A 272 -3.84 10.07 -9.64
C LYS A 272 -2.57 10.62 -10.31
N SER A 273 -2.75 11.33 -11.42
CA SER A 273 -1.67 11.87 -12.25
C SER A 273 -0.87 12.95 -11.52
N TYR A 274 -1.53 13.75 -10.68
CA TYR A 274 -0.88 14.72 -9.80
C TYR A 274 0.11 14.05 -8.86
N THR A 275 -0.33 13.01 -8.16
CA THR A 275 0.51 12.27 -7.20
C THR A 275 1.70 11.60 -7.89
N VAL A 276 1.48 10.96 -9.03
CA VAL A 276 2.55 10.28 -9.76
C VAL A 276 3.54 11.28 -10.38
N LYS A 277 3.07 12.41 -10.91
CA LYS A 277 3.95 13.48 -11.41
C LYS A 277 4.82 14.06 -10.28
N LEU A 278 4.26 14.20 -9.08
CA LEU A 278 5.01 14.65 -7.92
C LEU A 278 6.10 13.64 -7.51
N GLU A 279 5.76 12.35 -7.52
CA GLU A 279 6.74 11.27 -7.29
C GLU A 279 7.85 11.29 -8.33
N ILE A 280 7.50 11.44 -9.62
CA ILE A 280 8.45 11.55 -10.73
C ILE A 280 9.42 12.72 -10.48
N LEU A 281 8.88 13.91 -10.24
CA LEU A 281 9.68 15.11 -10.01
C LEU A 281 10.68 14.93 -8.86
N ARG A 282 10.20 14.43 -7.71
CA ARG A 282 11.02 14.19 -6.52
C ARG A 282 12.06 13.10 -6.73
N SER A 283 11.70 12.03 -7.45
CA SER A 283 12.64 10.95 -7.81
C SER A 283 13.75 11.43 -8.74
N MET A 284 13.41 12.30 -9.71
CA MET A 284 14.40 12.94 -10.58
C MET A 284 15.37 13.82 -9.79
N MET A 285 14.91 14.55 -8.79
CA MET A 285 15.78 15.34 -7.89
C MET A 285 16.80 14.47 -7.15
N MET A 286 16.49 13.19 -6.92
CA MET A 286 17.39 12.19 -6.33
C MET A 286 18.26 11.47 -7.36
N GLY A 287 18.22 11.88 -8.64
CA GLY A 287 19.02 11.29 -9.71
C GLY A 287 18.40 10.10 -10.42
N THR A 288 17.18 9.69 -10.07
CA THR A 288 16.47 8.58 -10.72
C THR A 288 16.03 8.96 -12.13
N SER A 289 16.28 8.08 -13.11
CA SER A 289 15.75 8.24 -14.47
C SER A 289 14.30 7.74 -14.52
N VAL A 290 13.43 8.43 -15.27
CA VAL A 290 12.01 8.07 -15.37
C VAL A 290 11.58 7.96 -16.81
N ILE A 291 10.85 6.91 -17.14
CA ILE A 291 10.23 6.68 -18.44
C ILE A 291 8.73 6.53 -18.21
N VAL A 292 7.93 7.26 -18.98
CA VAL A 292 6.45 7.27 -18.85
C VAL A 292 5.82 6.84 -20.16
N ILE A 293 4.85 5.94 -20.10
CA ILE A 293 3.91 5.65 -21.19
C ILE A 293 2.61 6.39 -20.85
N ASP A 294 2.25 7.35 -21.71
CA ASP A 294 1.20 8.34 -21.49
C ASP A 294 0.10 8.26 -22.56
N PRO A 295 -0.96 7.49 -22.34
CA PRO A 295 -2.07 7.40 -23.30
C PRO A 295 -3.01 8.59 -23.29
N GLU A 296 -2.97 9.45 -22.27
CA GLU A 296 -3.93 10.56 -22.08
C GLU A 296 -3.32 11.96 -22.26
N ASN A 297 -2.00 12.06 -22.53
CA ASN A 297 -1.26 13.31 -22.71
C ASN A 297 -1.22 14.19 -21.44
N GLU A 298 -1.07 13.56 -20.27
CA GLU A 298 -1.03 14.26 -19.00
C GLU A 298 0.36 14.70 -18.56
N TYR A 299 1.44 14.12 -19.12
CA TYR A 299 2.82 14.35 -18.69
C TYR A 299 3.59 15.34 -19.56
N LYS A 300 2.97 15.90 -20.61
CA LYS A 300 3.62 16.83 -21.56
C LYS A 300 4.21 18.06 -20.85
N HIS A 301 3.40 18.75 -20.05
CA HIS A 301 3.83 19.97 -19.33
C HIS A 301 5.01 19.68 -18.39
N LEU A 302 4.95 18.57 -17.63
CA LEU A 302 6.05 18.14 -16.79
C LEU A 302 7.34 17.93 -17.62
N ALA A 303 7.26 17.15 -18.71
CA ALA A 303 8.43 16.86 -19.55
C ALA A 303 9.08 18.14 -20.10
N GLU A 304 8.28 19.05 -20.64
CA GLU A 304 8.75 20.33 -21.20
C GLU A 304 9.39 21.22 -20.11
N THR A 305 8.79 21.25 -18.92
CA THR A 305 9.27 22.12 -17.84
C THR A 305 10.59 21.64 -17.22
N VAL A 306 10.79 20.33 -17.10
CA VAL A 306 12.02 19.76 -16.53
C VAL A 306 13.12 19.49 -17.58
N GLY A 307 12.91 19.87 -18.86
CA GLY A 307 13.86 19.60 -19.95
C GLY A 307 13.95 18.12 -20.33
N GLY A 308 12.88 17.36 -20.12
CA GLY A 308 12.75 15.97 -20.55
C GLY A 308 12.49 15.82 -22.04
N THR A 309 12.42 14.59 -22.52
CA THR A 309 12.04 14.25 -23.90
C THR A 309 10.57 13.88 -23.94
N PHE A 310 9.81 14.52 -24.82
CA PHE A 310 8.41 14.17 -25.11
C PHE A 310 8.33 13.59 -26.53
N LEU A 311 8.05 12.29 -26.63
CA LEU A 311 7.98 11.54 -27.87
C LEU A 311 6.50 11.27 -28.20
N LYS A 312 6.03 11.87 -29.26
CA LYS A 312 4.68 11.62 -29.77
C LYS A 312 4.71 10.39 -30.68
N ILE A 313 4.01 9.34 -30.33
CA ILE A 313 3.81 8.14 -31.13
C ILE A 313 2.42 8.21 -31.78
N SER A 314 2.41 8.31 -33.11
CA SER A 314 1.18 8.36 -33.91
C SER A 314 1.49 7.84 -35.33
N LEU A 315 0.47 7.64 -36.12
CA LEU A 315 0.63 7.13 -37.48
C LEU A 315 1.49 8.03 -38.40
N GLY A 316 1.56 9.31 -38.10
CA GLY A 316 2.36 10.29 -38.87
C GLY A 316 3.50 10.91 -38.03
N SER A 317 3.93 10.29 -36.95
CA SER A 317 5.01 10.84 -36.13
C SER A 317 6.38 10.63 -36.73
N GLU A 318 7.33 11.52 -36.36
CA GLU A 318 8.75 11.36 -36.74
C GLU A 318 9.48 10.36 -35.83
N ALA A 319 8.87 9.96 -34.70
CA ALA A 319 9.42 9.00 -33.77
C ALA A 319 9.01 7.58 -34.16
N HIS A 320 9.99 6.73 -34.41
CA HIS A 320 9.80 5.36 -34.88
C HIS A 320 10.44 4.36 -33.92
N LEU A 321 9.77 3.23 -33.75
CA LEU A 321 10.22 2.07 -33.00
C LEU A 321 10.15 0.83 -33.88
N ASN A 322 11.26 0.10 -34.02
CA ASN A 322 11.30 -1.16 -34.71
C ASN A 322 11.11 -2.32 -33.74
N PRO A 323 10.03 -3.11 -33.85
CA PRO A 323 9.84 -4.26 -32.97
C PRO A 323 10.91 -5.34 -33.08
N PHE A 324 11.65 -5.36 -34.21
CA PHE A 324 12.72 -6.33 -34.50
C PHE A 324 14.07 -5.96 -33.86
N ASP A 325 14.19 -4.83 -33.19
CA ASP A 325 15.43 -4.45 -32.54
C ASP A 325 15.85 -5.48 -31.49
N LEU A 326 17.11 -5.88 -31.52
CA LEU A 326 17.69 -6.76 -30.52
C LEU A 326 18.32 -5.92 -29.40
N PRO A 327 18.23 -6.39 -28.13
CA PRO A 327 18.92 -5.73 -27.03
C PRO A 327 20.45 -5.82 -27.21
N LYS A 328 21.17 -4.81 -26.77
CA LYS A 328 22.64 -4.85 -26.69
C LYS A 328 23.03 -5.89 -25.63
N VAL A 329 23.71 -6.93 -26.07
CA VAL A 329 24.14 -8.04 -25.21
C VAL A 329 25.32 -7.60 -24.36
N LYS A 330 25.34 -7.95 -23.08
CA LYS A 330 26.53 -7.85 -22.22
C LYS A 330 27.43 -9.07 -22.47
N GLU A 331 28.74 -8.91 -22.23
CA GLU A 331 29.75 -9.96 -22.45
C GLU A 331 29.42 -11.30 -21.75
N ASP A 332 28.58 -11.29 -20.72
CA ASP A 332 28.18 -12.46 -19.91
C ASP A 332 26.86 -13.13 -20.35
N GLU A 333 26.15 -12.58 -21.35
CA GLU A 333 24.87 -13.15 -21.85
C GLU A 333 25.10 -13.95 -23.15
N GLU A 334 24.57 -15.18 -23.22
CA GLU A 334 24.63 -16.02 -24.43
C GLU A 334 23.68 -15.45 -25.52
N SER A 335 24.23 -15.14 -26.68
CA SER A 335 23.50 -14.57 -27.85
C SER A 335 22.29 -15.43 -28.26
N GLU A 336 22.42 -16.77 -28.17
CA GLU A 336 21.36 -17.72 -28.52
C GLU A 336 20.06 -17.48 -27.69
N GLY A 337 20.20 -17.21 -26.39
CA GLY A 337 19.05 -16.91 -25.52
C GLY A 337 18.38 -15.58 -25.86
N VAL A 338 19.14 -14.60 -26.33
CA VAL A 338 18.63 -13.26 -26.65
C VAL A 338 17.71 -13.27 -27.86
N LEU A 339 18.16 -13.88 -28.99
CA LEU A 339 17.34 -13.95 -30.21
C LEU A 339 16.06 -14.77 -29.97
N ARG A 340 16.16 -15.90 -29.24
CA ARG A 340 15.01 -16.74 -28.92
C ARG A 340 13.96 -15.99 -28.08
N ASN A 341 14.39 -15.22 -27.08
CA ASN A 341 13.49 -14.40 -26.27
C ASN A 341 12.86 -13.27 -27.08
N THR A 342 13.60 -12.66 -28.01
CA THR A 342 13.06 -11.60 -28.88
C THR A 342 12.02 -12.16 -29.84
N ILE A 343 12.26 -13.36 -30.42
CA ILE A 343 11.27 -14.05 -31.29
C ILE A 343 9.99 -14.33 -30.49
N ALA A 344 10.11 -14.82 -29.25
CA ALA A 344 8.93 -15.06 -28.38
C ALA A 344 8.15 -13.76 -28.09
N ASN A 345 8.85 -12.64 -27.84
CA ASN A 345 8.19 -11.34 -27.66
C ASN A 345 7.53 -10.84 -28.94
N LEU A 346 8.17 -11.03 -30.10
CA LEU A 346 7.57 -10.69 -31.40
C LEU A 346 6.33 -11.51 -31.73
N LEU A 347 6.32 -12.81 -31.41
CA LEU A 347 5.11 -13.63 -31.50
C LEU A 347 3.97 -13.05 -30.65
N GLY A 348 4.24 -12.67 -29.41
CA GLY A 348 3.25 -12.01 -28.55
C GLY A 348 2.73 -10.70 -29.15
N LEU A 349 3.60 -9.87 -29.75
CA LEU A 349 3.18 -8.65 -30.45
C LEU A 349 2.30 -8.98 -31.67
N LEU A 350 2.69 -9.97 -32.47
CA LEU A 350 1.92 -10.39 -33.65
C LEU A 350 0.56 -10.97 -33.29
N HIS A 351 0.43 -11.69 -32.16
CA HIS A 351 -0.88 -12.12 -31.64
C HIS A 351 -1.80 -10.93 -31.32
N ILE A 352 -1.26 -9.86 -30.73
CA ILE A 352 -2.04 -8.64 -30.48
C ILE A 352 -2.45 -7.97 -31.81
N MET A 353 -1.55 -7.92 -32.79
CA MET A 353 -1.77 -7.27 -34.10
C MET A 353 -2.74 -8.05 -34.98
N LEU A 354 -2.60 -9.37 -35.03
CA LEU A 354 -3.32 -10.23 -35.96
C LEU A 354 -4.62 -10.81 -35.33
N GLY A 355 -4.78 -10.71 -34.00
CA GLY A 355 -5.91 -11.29 -33.29
C GLY A 355 -5.76 -12.82 -33.12
N SER A 356 -6.88 -13.54 -33.17
CA SER A 356 -6.84 -15.00 -32.99
C SER A 356 -6.02 -15.70 -34.07
N VAL A 357 -5.04 -16.47 -33.63
CA VAL A 357 -4.10 -17.24 -34.47
C VAL A 357 -4.30 -18.73 -34.16
N THR A 358 -4.35 -19.57 -35.19
CA THR A 358 -4.41 -21.04 -34.99
C THR A 358 -3.02 -21.60 -34.64
N PRO A 359 -2.93 -22.81 -34.06
CA PRO A 359 -1.64 -23.43 -33.75
C PRO A 359 -0.76 -23.64 -34.99
N GLU A 360 -1.37 -23.86 -36.18
CA GLU A 360 -0.67 -23.98 -37.45
C GLU A 360 -0.11 -22.63 -37.88
N GLU A 361 -0.91 -21.56 -37.82
CA GLU A 361 -0.48 -20.19 -38.11
C GLU A 361 0.63 -19.73 -37.17
N ASP A 362 0.56 -20.08 -35.88
CA ASP A 362 1.58 -19.76 -34.87
C ASP A 362 2.94 -20.39 -35.24
N SER A 363 2.91 -21.66 -35.66
CA SER A 363 4.12 -22.35 -36.15
C SER A 363 4.71 -21.72 -37.42
N ILE A 364 3.86 -21.19 -38.30
CA ILE A 364 4.28 -20.46 -39.52
C ILE A 364 4.92 -19.13 -39.11
N LEU A 365 4.33 -18.39 -38.15
CA LEU A 365 4.86 -17.12 -37.66
C LEU A 365 6.24 -17.30 -37.00
N ASP A 366 6.45 -18.31 -36.14
CA ASP A 366 7.76 -18.58 -35.54
C ASP A 366 8.83 -18.81 -36.60
N ARG A 367 8.51 -19.62 -37.61
CA ARG A 367 9.43 -19.88 -38.72
C ARG A 367 9.68 -18.64 -39.57
N ALA A 368 8.64 -17.85 -39.87
CA ALA A 368 8.75 -16.63 -40.66
C ALA A 368 9.63 -15.58 -39.98
N ILE A 369 9.48 -15.38 -38.65
CA ILE A 369 10.32 -14.45 -37.89
C ILE A 369 11.80 -14.88 -37.95
N ARG A 370 12.10 -16.19 -37.78
CA ARG A 370 13.47 -16.71 -37.87
C ARG A 370 14.07 -16.48 -39.24
N GLU A 371 13.30 -16.74 -40.31
CA GLU A 371 13.71 -16.51 -41.66
C GLU A 371 13.95 -15.03 -41.97
N THR A 372 13.10 -14.15 -41.42
CA THR A 372 13.23 -12.69 -41.51
C THR A 372 14.56 -12.19 -40.92
N TYR A 373 14.97 -12.69 -39.76
CA TYR A 373 16.30 -12.39 -39.21
C TYR A 373 17.43 -13.00 -40.03
N ALA A 374 17.26 -14.24 -40.51
CA ALA A 374 18.28 -14.94 -41.31
C ALA A 374 18.58 -14.25 -42.63
N ILE A 375 17.60 -13.61 -43.32
CA ILE A 375 17.81 -12.79 -44.50
C ILE A 375 18.77 -11.62 -44.26
N ARG A 376 18.88 -11.15 -43.02
CA ARG A 376 19.81 -10.09 -42.61
C ARG A 376 21.10 -10.66 -41.98
N ASP A 377 21.40 -11.94 -42.19
CA ASP A 377 22.54 -12.67 -41.60
C ASP A 377 22.56 -12.67 -40.07
N ILE A 378 21.40 -12.49 -39.44
CA ILE A 378 21.22 -12.52 -38.00
C ILE A 378 20.76 -13.92 -37.58
N THR A 379 21.61 -14.64 -36.85
CA THR A 379 21.36 -15.99 -36.33
C THR A 379 21.68 -16.09 -34.86
N GLU A 380 21.35 -17.21 -34.25
CA GLU A 380 21.67 -17.47 -32.81
C GLU A 380 23.19 -17.42 -32.53
N ALA A 381 24.03 -17.62 -33.53
CA ALA A 381 25.50 -17.57 -33.42
C ALA A 381 26.10 -16.18 -33.72
N SER A 382 25.27 -15.19 -34.06
CA SER A 382 25.73 -13.85 -34.41
C SER A 382 26.14 -13.04 -33.20
N ASP A 383 27.17 -12.22 -33.32
CA ASP A 383 27.53 -11.23 -32.31
C ASP A 383 26.70 -9.96 -32.50
N PHE A 384 25.69 -9.77 -31.65
CA PHE A 384 24.74 -8.66 -31.77
C PHE A 384 25.35 -7.29 -31.44
N SER A 385 26.54 -7.24 -30.85
CA SER A 385 27.26 -5.97 -30.62
C SER A 385 27.76 -5.30 -31.88
N LEU A 386 27.84 -6.05 -33.00
CA LEU A 386 28.30 -5.58 -34.31
C LEU A 386 27.19 -4.94 -35.15
N PHE A 387 25.92 -5.11 -34.74
CA PHE A 387 24.76 -4.62 -35.50
C PHE A 387 24.33 -3.25 -34.97
N ASP A 388 24.04 -2.35 -35.90
CA ASP A 388 23.40 -1.07 -35.61
C ASP A 388 21.87 -1.13 -35.86
N ALA A 389 21.14 -0.09 -35.53
CA ALA A 389 19.69 -0.05 -35.72
C ALA A 389 19.26 -0.26 -37.15
N SER A 390 20.10 0.10 -38.14
CA SER A 390 19.80 -0.05 -39.57
C SER A 390 19.96 -1.49 -40.06
N SER A 391 20.62 -2.34 -39.28
CA SER A 391 20.87 -3.75 -39.65
C SER A 391 19.69 -4.66 -39.39
N PHE A 392 18.76 -4.27 -38.51
CA PHE A 392 17.64 -5.11 -38.12
C PHE A 392 16.53 -5.11 -39.20
N PRO A 393 15.83 -6.24 -39.38
CA PRO A 393 14.70 -6.30 -40.30
C PRO A 393 13.55 -5.41 -39.83
N THR A 394 12.58 -5.18 -40.72
CA THR A 394 11.35 -4.42 -40.44
C THR A 394 10.10 -5.29 -40.63
N MET A 395 8.91 -4.74 -40.35
CA MET A 395 7.65 -5.43 -40.63
C MET A 395 7.47 -5.74 -42.12
N THR A 396 7.98 -4.91 -43.01
CA THR A 396 7.98 -5.20 -44.48
C THR A 396 8.79 -6.44 -44.77
N ASP A 397 9.98 -6.62 -44.20
CA ASP A 397 10.80 -7.81 -44.41
C ASP A 397 10.01 -9.08 -43.95
N LEU A 398 9.30 -9.05 -42.82
CA LEU A 398 8.45 -10.16 -42.39
C LEU A 398 7.27 -10.41 -43.34
N TYR A 399 6.64 -9.34 -43.83
CA TYR A 399 5.53 -9.44 -44.77
C TYR A 399 5.97 -10.09 -46.06
N ASP A 400 7.15 -9.73 -46.60
CA ASP A 400 7.71 -10.32 -47.79
C ASP A 400 8.07 -11.81 -47.62
N VAL A 401 8.53 -12.20 -46.43
CA VAL A 401 8.74 -13.62 -46.10
C VAL A 401 7.41 -14.37 -46.10
N LEU A 402 6.38 -13.85 -45.41
CA LEU A 402 5.06 -14.48 -45.33
C LEU A 402 4.39 -14.62 -46.71
N LYS A 403 4.54 -13.64 -47.61
CA LYS A 403 4.01 -13.70 -48.98
C LYS A 403 4.56 -14.90 -49.77
N ASN A 404 5.77 -15.34 -49.45
CA ASN A 404 6.45 -16.44 -50.16
C ASN A 404 6.35 -17.78 -49.41
N MET A 405 5.68 -17.82 -48.24
CA MET A 405 5.49 -19.04 -47.44
C MET A 405 4.15 -19.71 -47.77
N GLU A 406 4.18 -21.01 -48.01
CA GLU A 406 2.97 -21.82 -48.21
C GLU A 406 2.13 -21.88 -46.90
N GLY A 407 0.83 -21.58 -46.98
CA GLY A 407 -0.12 -21.58 -45.90
C GLY A 407 -0.09 -20.29 -45.06
N ALA A 408 0.65 -19.26 -45.47
CA ALA A 408 0.74 -17.98 -44.78
C ALA A 408 -0.16 -16.87 -45.38
N GLU A 409 -0.98 -17.18 -46.38
CA GLU A 409 -1.78 -16.20 -47.15
C GLU A 409 -2.70 -15.37 -46.22
N SER A 410 -3.35 -16.02 -45.23
CA SER A 410 -4.20 -15.36 -44.25
C SER A 410 -3.40 -14.41 -43.34
N LEU A 411 -2.22 -14.83 -42.90
CA LEU A 411 -1.33 -14.03 -42.06
C LEU A 411 -0.78 -12.82 -42.83
N ALA A 412 -0.32 -13.01 -44.07
CA ALA A 412 0.16 -11.93 -44.93
C ALA A 412 -0.95 -10.87 -45.17
N ALA A 413 -2.18 -11.30 -45.50
CA ALA A 413 -3.30 -10.39 -45.72
C ALA A 413 -3.68 -9.58 -44.46
N ARG A 414 -3.58 -10.18 -43.28
CA ARG A 414 -3.82 -9.45 -41.98
C ARG A 414 -2.67 -8.51 -41.65
N LEU A 415 -1.42 -8.86 -41.97
CA LEU A 415 -0.23 -8.04 -41.69
C LEU A 415 -0.11 -6.85 -42.65
N GLU A 416 -0.68 -6.92 -43.87
CA GLU A 416 -0.62 -5.86 -44.88
C GLU A 416 -1.06 -4.49 -44.35
N ARG A 417 -2.07 -4.44 -43.49
CA ARG A 417 -2.54 -3.18 -42.89
C ARG A 417 -1.48 -2.43 -42.05
N TYR A 418 -0.45 -3.14 -41.57
CA TYR A 418 0.64 -2.60 -40.76
C TYR A 418 1.91 -2.33 -41.56
N THR A 419 2.00 -2.77 -42.80
CA THR A 419 3.17 -2.61 -43.70
C THR A 419 2.91 -1.63 -44.81
N GLU A 420 1.88 -1.86 -45.64
CA GLU A 420 1.50 -1.03 -46.76
C GLU A 420 0.21 -0.23 -46.49
N GLY A 421 -0.56 -0.61 -45.46
CA GLY A 421 -1.84 0.00 -45.10
C GLY A 421 -1.74 1.21 -44.19
N ILE A 422 -2.89 1.62 -43.67
CA ILE A 422 -3.06 2.83 -42.86
C ILE A 422 -2.27 2.85 -41.55
N PHE A 423 -1.84 1.68 -41.04
CA PHE A 423 -1.15 1.54 -39.76
C PHE A 423 0.36 1.37 -39.87
N SER A 424 0.94 1.57 -41.07
CA SER A 424 2.39 1.38 -41.32
C SER A 424 3.28 2.42 -40.63
N GLY A 425 2.72 3.57 -40.21
CA GLY A 425 3.48 4.77 -39.90
C GLY A 425 4.46 4.67 -38.74
N PHE A 426 4.18 3.92 -37.66
CA PHE A 426 5.04 3.95 -36.49
C PHE A 426 5.82 2.65 -36.21
N LEU A 427 5.43 1.50 -36.79
CA LEU A 427 6.06 0.18 -36.56
C LEU A 427 6.94 -0.31 -37.69
N ASN A 428 6.80 0.26 -38.88
CA ASN A 428 7.46 -0.24 -40.10
C ASN A 428 8.66 0.62 -40.51
N ASN A 429 9.40 1.15 -39.53
CA ASN A 429 10.59 1.97 -39.75
C ASN A 429 11.68 1.59 -38.76
N GLN A 430 12.94 1.92 -39.09
CA GLN A 430 14.05 1.74 -38.14
C GLN A 430 13.91 2.66 -36.93
N THR A 431 14.32 2.18 -35.77
CA THR A 431 14.28 2.96 -34.53
C THR A 431 15.20 4.17 -34.63
N ASN A 432 14.64 5.36 -34.35
CA ASN A 432 15.35 6.64 -34.40
C ASN A 432 15.35 7.42 -33.09
N ILE A 433 14.89 6.80 -32.02
CA ILE A 433 14.78 7.43 -30.67
C ILE A 433 15.86 6.93 -29.72
N THR A 434 16.11 7.71 -28.66
CA THR A 434 17.07 7.33 -27.61
C THR A 434 16.59 7.77 -26.23
N LEU A 435 16.90 6.98 -25.17
CA LEU A 435 16.57 7.27 -23.77
C LEU A 435 17.70 8.02 -23.05
N LYS A 436 18.17 9.14 -23.60
CA LYS A 436 19.31 9.89 -23.02
C LYS A 436 18.92 10.82 -21.87
N ASN A 437 17.73 11.39 -21.91
CA ASN A 437 17.28 12.34 -20.90
C ASN A 437 16.79 11.61 -19.64
N GLN A 438 16.84 12.31 -18.52
CA GLN A 438 16.41 11.77 -17.23
C GLN A 438 14.91 11.48 -17.20
N LEU A 439 14.09 12.29 -17.88
CA LEU A 439 12.67 12.02 -18.14
C LEU A 439 12.41 11.81 -19.63
N VAL A 440 11.80 10.69 -19.97
CA VAL A 440 11.32 10.41 -21.34
C VAL A 440 9.84 10.01 -21.26
N VAL A 441 9.01 10.69 -22.00
CA VAL A 441 7.57 10.44 -22.06
C VAL A 441 7.20 9.96 -23.46
N PHE A 442 6.61 8.78 -23.56
CA PHE A 442 6.01 8.24 -24.77
C PHE A 442 4.52 8.53 -24.76
N ASN A 443 4.10 9.52 -25.53
CA ASN A 443 2.70 9.86 -25.67
C ASN A 443 2.08 9.07 -26.83
N ILE A 444 1.01 8.32 -26.54
CA ILE A 444 0.29 7.46 -27.49
C ILE A 444 -1.17 7.89 -27.66
N ARG A 445 -1.55 9.07 -27.20
CA ARG A 445 -2.94 9.56 -27.19
C ARG A 445 -3.57 9.60 -28.58
N ASP A 446 -2.80 10.00 -29.58
CA ASP A 446 -3.32 10.21 -30.95
C ASP A 446 -3.47 8.90 -31.74
N LEU A 447 -3.18 7.76 -31.11
CA LEU A 447 -3.48 6.44 -31.67
C LEU A 447 -4.92 6.04 -31.34
N GLU A 448 -5.56 5.38 -32.31
CA GLU A 448 -6.87 4.76 -32.12
C GLU A 448 -6.80 3.69 -31.02
N GLU A 449 -7.92 3.44 -30.34
CA GLU A 449 -7.99 2.49 -29.23
C GLU A 449 -7.46 1.09 -29.58
N GLU A 450 -7.72 0.63 -30.81
CA GLU A 450 -7.24 -0.65 -31.35
C GLU A 450 -5.71 -0.74 -31.38
N LEU A 451 -5.01 0.38 -31.61
CA LEU A 451 -3.55 0.44 -31.72
C LEU A 451 -2.84 0.69 -30.37
N ARG A 452 -3.54 1.15 -29.36
CA ARG A 452 -2.95 1.46 -28.05
C ARG A 452 -2.26 0.26 -27.39
N PRO A 453 -2.85 -0.95 -27.32
CA PRO A 453 -2.16 -2.13 -26.79
C PRO A 453 -0.88 -2.48 -27.55
N ILE A 454 -0.91 -2.37 -28.88
CA ILE A 454 0.24 -2.63 -29.76
C ILE A 454 1.36 -1.63 -29.48
N ALA A 455 1.03 -0.34 -29.41
CA ALA A 455 1.99 0.72 -29.11
C ALA A 455 2.59 0.57 -27.70
N MET A 456 1.75 0.31 -26.69
CA MET A 456 2.21 0.08 -25.32
C MET A 456 3.16 -1.12 -25.23
N TYR A 457 2.82 -2.21 -25.91
CA TYR A 457 3.67 -3.40 -25.96
C TYR A 457 5.03 -3.09 -26.60
N THR A 458 5.03 -2.44 -27.77
CA THR A 458 6.26 -2.09 -28.52
C THR A 458 7.14 -1.13 -27.73
N VAL A 459 6.56 -0.09 -27.13
CA VAL A 459 7.27 0.85 -26.27
C VAL A 459 7.88 0.13 -25.06
N LEU A 460 7.11 -0.74 -24.41
CA LEU A 460 7.61 -1.52 -23.27
C LEU A 460 8.71 -2.51 -23.66
N GLN A 461 8.62 -3.12 -24.85
CA GLN A 461 9.69 -3.98 -25.38
C GLN A 461 10.97 -3.18 -25.61
N TYR A 462 10.88 -2.00 -26.20
CA TYR A 462 12.02 -1.10 -26.37
C TYR A 462 12.62 -0.68 -25.02
N ILE A 463 11.79 -0.26 -24.06
CA ILE A 463 12.23 0.08 -22.72
C ILE A 463 12.92 -1.11 -22.03
N TRP A 464 12.37 -2.31 -22.19
CA TRP A 464 12.94 -3.54 -21.64
C TRP A 464 14.33 -3.85 -22.20
N ASN A 465 14.52 -3.67 -23.52
CA ASN A 465 15.82 -3.85 -24.16
C ASN A 465 16.84 -2.83 -23.63
N GLU A 466 16.46 -1.56 -23.50
CA GLU A 466 17.34 -0.52 -22.97
C GLU A 466 17.67 -0.70 -21.48
N MET A 467 16.73 -1.24 -20.69
CA MET A 467 16.98 -1.56 -19.27
C MET A 467 18.03 -2.66 -19.10
N ARG A 468 18.07 -3.62 -20.00
CA ARG A 468 19.07 -4.70 -19.98
C ARG A 468 20.46 -4.19 -20.37
N ALA A 469 20.53 -3.23 -21.29
CA ALA A 469 21.78 -2.67 -21.76
C ALA A 469 22.48 -1.79 -20.70
N ASP A 470 21.71 -0.99 -19.93
CA ASP A 470 22.24 -0.01 -18.99
C ASP A 470 21.60 -0.17 -17.60
N MET A 471 22.37 -0.66 -16.63
CA MET A 471 21.90 -0.86 -15.26
C MET A 471 22.03 0.43 -14.44
N LYS A 472 20.94 1.18 -14.34
CA LYS A 472 20.83 2.38 -13.54
C LYS A 472 19.51 2.46 -12.79
N GLN A 473 19.44 3.29 -11.76
CA GLN A 473 18.23 3.54 -11.01
C GLN A 473 17.16 4.17 -11.92
N ARG A 474 16.05 3.46 -12.10
CA ARG A 474 15.03 3.85 -13.07
C ARG A 474 13.62 3.52 -12.58
N ILE A 475 12.66 4.37 -12.93
CA ILE A 475 11.24 4.12 -12.76
C ILE A 475 10.59 4.08 -14.14
N VAL A 476 9.85 3.02 -14.43
CA VAL A 476 8.99 2.92 -15.62
C VAL A 476 7.55 3.08 -15.16
N VAL A 477 6.87 4.09 -15.67
CA VAL A 477 5.47 4.40 -15.36
C VAL A 477 4.61 3.99 -16.54
N VAL A 478 3.63 3.14 -16.30
CA VAL A 478 2.63 2.71 -17.29
C VAL A 478 1.29 3.24 -16.84
N ASP A 479 0.85 4.34 -17.45
CA ASP A 479 -0.48 4.89 -17.15
C ASP A 479 -1.55 4.12 -17.95
N GLU A 480 -2.76 4.05 -17.42
CA GLU A 480 -3.88 3.26 -17.93
C GLU A 480 -3.49 1.79 -18.23
N ALA A 481 -2.77 1.15 -17.28
CA ALA A 481 -2.24 -0.20 -17.46
C ALA A 481 -3.33 -1.27 -17.71
N TRP A 482 -4.61 -0.99 -17.40
CA TRP A 482 -5.74 -1.87 -17.70
C TRP A 482 -5.87 -2.16 -19.22
N VAL A 483 -5.43 -1.25 -20.09
CA VAL A 483 -5.41 -1.44 -21.54
C VAL A 483 -4.60 -2.69 -21.91
N MET A 484 -3.47 -2.92 -21.27
CA MET A 484 -2.67 -4.12 -21.49
C MET A 484 -3.31 -5.39 -20.91
N MET A 485 -4.17 -5.25 -19.88
CA MET A 485 -4.84 -6.41 -19.29
C MET A 485 -5.94 -7.00 -20.16
N GLN A 486 -6.42 -6.27 -21.17
CA GLN A 486 -7.41 -6.75 -22.12
C GLN A 486 -6.88 -7.83 -23.06
N ASN A 487 -5.57 -7.90 -23.24
CA ASN A 487 -4.92 -8.91 -24.08
C ASN A 487 -4.00 -9.79 -23.24
N GLU A 488 -4.08 -11.10 -23.40
CA GLU A 488 -3.35 -12.06 -22.58
C GLU A 488 -1.82 -11.94 -22.75
N ASP A 489 -1.33 -11.77 -23.98
CA ASP A 489 0.10 -11.65 -24.28
C ASP A 489 0.67 -10.33 -23.74
N ALA A 490 -0.09 -9.24 -23.87
CA ALA A 490 0.30 -7.94 -23.32
C ALA A 490 0.35 -7.98 -21.78
N ALA A 491 -0.64 -8.60 -21.14
CA ALA A 491 -0.69 -8.75 -19.69
C ALA A 491 0.44 -9.65 -19.18
N ALA A 492 0.74 -10.76 -19.88
CA ALA A 492 1.86 -11.65 -19.57
C ALA A 492 3.21 -10.93 -19.67
N PHE A 493 3.38 -10.09 -20.69
CA PHE A 493 4.60 -9.30 -20.89
C PHE A 493 4.81 -8.28 -19.78
N LEU A 494 3.77 -7.51 -19.42
CA LEU A 494 3.82 -6.55 -18.32
C LEU A 494 4.13 -7.24 -16.98
N PHE A 495 3.49 -8.37 -16.69
CA PHE A 495 3.80 -9.19 -15.52
C PHE A 495 5.25 -9.69 -15.54
N GLY A 496 5.75 -10.12 -16.69
CA GLY A 496 7.13 -10.52 -16.90
C GLY A 496 8.12 -9.41 -16.53
N ILE A 497 7.81 -8.16 -16.87
CA ILE A 497 8.60 -6.98 -16.47
C ILE A 497 8.49 -6.78 -14.98
N ALA A 498 7.29 -6.74 -14.39
CA ALA A 498 7.07 -6.54 -12.95
C ALA A 498 7.87 -7.53 -12.09
N LYS A 499 7.99 -8.78 -12.54
CA LYS A 499 8.74 -9.84 -11.84
C LYS A 499 10.26 -9.68 -11.96
N ARG A 500 10.78 -9.11 -13.05
CA ARG A 500 12.20 -9.14 -13.40
C ARG A 500 12.91 -7.78 -13.30
N CYS A 501 12.18 -6.64 -13.36
CA CYS A 501 12.76 -5.29 -13.40
C CYS A 501 13.68 -5.00 -12.20
N ARG A 502 13.42 -5.59 -11.02
CA ARG A 502 14.30 -5.48 -9.84
C ARG A 502 15.76 -5.85 -10.15
N LYS A 503 15.99 -6.86 -11.00
CA LYS A 503 17.36 -7.29 -11.37
C LYS A 503 18.14 -6.23 -12.13
N TYR A 504 17.44 -5.26 -12.71
CA TYR A 504 17.99 -4.17 -13.51
C TYR A 504 17.90 -2.81 -12.81
N TYR A 505 17.78 -2.84 -11.46
CA TYR A 505 17.67 -1.65 -10.61
C TYR A 505 16.52 -0.72 -11.05
N THR A 506 15.44 -1.30 -11.52
CA THR A 506 14.26 -0.60 -12.05
C THR A 506 13.03 -0.94 -11.23
N GLY A 507 12.17 0.05 -10.99
CA GLY A 507 10.83 -0.11 -10.43
C GLY A 507 9.78 0.15 -11.51
N LEU A 508 8.77 -0.72 -11.57
CA LEU A 508 7.60 -0.54 -12.42
C LEU A 508 6.48 0.12 -11.62
N THR A 509 5.90 1.21 -12.11
CA THR A 509 4.69 1.83 -11.57
C THR A 509 3.55 1.62 -12.56
N THR A 510 2.55 0.84 -12.17
CA THR A 510 1.33 0.63 -12.96
C THR A 510 0.18 1.43 -12.38
N ILE A 511 -0.50 2.18 -13.21
CA ILE A 511 -1.57 3.08 -12.81
C ILE A 511 -2.85 2.68 -13.55
N THR A 512 -3.96 2.59 -12.83
CA THR A 512 -5.25 2.30 -13.45
C THR A 512 -6.41 2.97 -12.72
N GLN A 513 -7.43 3.33 -13.49
CA GLN A 513 -8.73 3.79 -12.96
C GLN A 513 -9.70 2.61 -12.88
N ASP A 514 -9.58 1.63 -13.75
CA ASP A 514 -10.44 0.45 -13.77
C ASP A 514 -9.75 -0.73 -13.08
N ILE A 515 -10.06 -0.87 -11.80
CA ILE A 515 -9.55 -2.00 -11.02
C ILE A 515 -10.23 -3.30 -11.43
N SER A 516 -11.49 -3.26 -11.84
CA SER A 516 -12.26 -4.47 -12.19
C SER A 516 -11.65 -5.14 -13.40
N ASP A 517 -11.37 -4.39 -14.46
CA ASP A 517 -10.72 -4.89 -15.66
C ASP A 517 -9.29 -5.33 -15.37
N PHE A 518 -8.55 -4.56 -14.57
CA PHE A 518 -7.20 -4.92 -14.18
C PHE A 518 -7.16 -6.25 -13.41
N MET A 519 -8.06 -6.45 -12.45
CA MET A 519 -8.11 -7.66 -11.62
C MET A 519 -8.79 -8.85 -12.31
N ALA A 520 -9.59 -8.63 -13.37
CA ALA A 520 -10.18 -9.70 -14.17
C ALA A 520 -9.11 -10.51 -14.92
N SER A 521 -7.98 -9.90 -15.26
CA SER A 521 -6.84 -10.60 -15.84
C SER A 521 -6.18 -11.52 -14.81
N ARG A 522 -5.82 -12.75 -15.23
CA ARG A 522 -5.04 -13.67 -14.39
C ARG A 522 -3.69 -13.11 -13.93
N TYR A 523 -3.20 -12.06 -14.57
CA TYR A 523 -1.93 -11.38 -14.25
C TYR A 523 -2.09 -10.17 -13.32
N GLY A 524 -3.31 -9.63 -13.16
CA GLY A 524 -3.57 -8.46 -12.32
C GLY A 524 -3.15 -8.68 -10.85
N LYS A 525 -3.70 -9.72 -10.21
CA LYS A 525 -3.33 -10.05 -8.82
C LYS A 525 -1.83 -10.35 -8.66
N PRO A 526 -1.16 -11.13 -9.54
CA PRO A 526 0.28 -11.30 -9.49
C PRO A 526 1.09 -10.00 -9.61
N ILE A 527 0.67 -9.02 -10.40
CA ILE A 527 1.34 -7.71 -10.48
C ILE A 527 1.21 -6.96 -9.15
N VAL A 528 0.01 -6.93 -8.55
CA VAL A 528 -0.22 -6.31 -7.23
C VAL A 528 0.68 -6.95 -6.16
N THR A 529 0.74 -8.28 -6.10
CA THR A 529 1.57 -9.00 -5.10
C THR A 529 3.07 -8.83 -5.32
N ASN A 530 3.51 -8.53 -6.56
CA ASN A 530 4.90 -8.18 -6.88
C ASN A 530 5.18 -6.67 -6.80
N SER A 531 4.32 -5.91 -6.13
CA SER A 531 4.50 -4.46 -5.92
C SER A 531 4.57 -4.17 -4.42
N SER A 532 5.78 -3.81 -3.96
CA SER A 532 6.00 -3.47 -2.54
C SER A 532 5.30 -2.18 -2.13
N LEU A 533 4.98 -1.33 -3.10
CA LEU A 533 4.27 -0.08 -2.88
C LEU A 533 2.88 -0.16 -3.52
N GLN A 534 1.88 0.29 -2.76
CA GLN A 534 0.51 0.29 -3.26
C GLN A 534 -0.17 1.59 -2.80
N LEU A 535 -0.65 2.39 -3.74
CA LEU A 535 -1.35 3.63 -3.46
C LEU A 535 -2.81 3.50 -3.87
N LEU A 536 -3.68 3.56 -2.90
CA LEU A 536 -5.13 3.55 -3.08
C LEU A 536 -5.66 4.95 -2.80
N LEU A 537 -5.93 5.73 -3.83
CA LEU A 537 -6.60 7.02 -3.71
C LEU A 537 -8.12 6.83 -3.66
N LYS A 538 -8.87 7.93 -3.64
CA LYS A 538 -10.34 7.92 -3.64
C LYS A 538 -10.93 6.92 -4.62
N GLN A 539 -11.90 6.12 -4.14
CA GLN A 539 -12.58 5.09 -4.92
C GLN A 539 -14.05 5.40 -5.18
N SER A 540 -14.62 4.68 -6.15
CA SER A 540 -16.06 4.71 -6.38
C SER A 540 -16.77 3.66 -5.51
N PRO A 541 -18.07 3.85 -5.20
CA PRO A 541 -18.84 2.82 -4.51
C PRO A 541 -18.90 1.46 -5.26
N SER A 542 -18.74 1.48 -6.59
CA SER A 542 -18.76 0.26 -7.42
C SER A 542 -17.46 -0.53 -7.38
N SER A 543 -16.32 0.12 -7.10
CA SER A 543 -15.00 -0.51 -7.12
C SER A 543 -14.41 -0.78 -5.73
N VAL A 544 -14.94 -0.12 -4.70
CA VAL A 544 -14.36 -0.17 -3.36
C VAL A 544 -14.39 -1.57 -2.72
N ASP A 545 -15.39 -2.40 -3.04
CA ASP A 545 -15.48 -3.76 -2.52
C ASP A 545 -14.38 -4.66 -3.08
N VAL A 546 -14.10 -4.56 -4.39
CA VAL A 546 -13.00 -5.30 -5.03
C VAL A 546 -11.65 -4.89 -4.43
N ILE A 547 -11.46 -3.59 -4.16
CA ILE A 547 -10.27 -3.07 -3.49
C ILE A 547 -10.18 -3.59 -2.06
N ALA A 548 -11.26 -3.52 -1.28
CA ALA A 548 -11.26 -3.97 0.10
C ALA A 548 -10.91 -5.45 0.21
N GLU A 549 -11.44 -6.30 -0.68
CA GLU A 549 -11.11 -7.72 -0.73
C GLU A 549 -9.66 -7.97 -1.17
N THR A 550 -9.19 -7.24 -2.19
CA THR A 550 -7.84 -7.41 -2.75
C THR A 550 -6.75 -7.03 -1.75
N PHE A 551 -6.94 -5.94 -1.01
CA PHE A 551 -5.95 -5.37 -0.08
C PHE A 551 -6.25 -5.67 1.38
N TYR A 552 -7.26 -6.50 1.67
CA TYR A 552 -7.70 -6.88 3.03
C TYR A 552 -7.98 -5.66 3.90
N LEU A 553 -8.71 -4.67 3.34
CA LEU A 553 -9.04 -3.45 4.07
C LEU A 553 -10.14 -3.69 5.09
N THR A 554 -10.03 -3.01 6.22
CA THR A 554 -11.09 -2.92 7.22
C THR A 554 -12.26 -2.08 6.70
N ASP A 555 -13.45 -2.22 7.29
CA ASP A 555 -14.60 -1.39 6.96
C ASP A 555 -14.31 0.11 7.12
N HIS A 556 -13.52 0.47 8.13
CA HIS A 556 -13.12 1.85 8.35
C HIS A 556 -12.24 2.41 7.22
N GLU A 557 -11.27 1.64 6.76
CA GLU A 557 -10.40 2.01 5.63
C GLU A 557 -11.18 2.08 4.31
N LYS A 558 -12.14 1.19 4.13
CA LYS A 558 -13.09 1.24 3.01
C LYS A 558 -13.88 2.56 3.00
N PHE A 559 -14.44 2.98 4.14
CA PHE A 559 -15.10 4.28 4.26
C PHE A 559 -14.14 5.44 4.03
N LEU A 560 -12.91 5.35 4.55
CA LEU A 560 -11.87 6.35 4.32
C LEU A 560 -11.62 6.57 2.82
N LEU A 561 -11.53 5.50 2.01
CA LEU A 561 -11.34 5.61 0.57
C LEU A 561 -12.54 6.24 -0.16
N LEU A 562 -13.77 5.97 0.31
CA LEU A 562 -14.98 6.58 -0.26
C LEU A 562 -15.09 8.09 0.04
N GLU A 563 -14.72 8.50 1.25
CA GLU A 563 -14.85 9.88 1.73
C GLU A 563 -13.60 10.73 1.48
N SER A 564 -12.49 10.14 1.03
CA SER A 564 -11.24 10.84 0.75
C SER A 564 -11.43 12.03 -0.20
N ASN A 565 -10.67 13.09 0.04
CA ASN A 565 -10.56 14.22 -0.89
C ASN A 565 -9.54 13.89 -2.00
N VAL A 566 -9.37 14.83 -2.94
CA VAL A 566 -8.34 14.71 -3.98
C VAL A 566 -6.94 14.64 -3.34
N GLY A 567 -6.13 13.66 -3.76
CA GLY A 567 -4.80 13.43 -3.20
C GLY A 567 -4.78 12.77 -1.83
N GLU A 568 -5.91 12.26 -1.34
CA GLU A 568 -6.00 11.50 -0.10
C GLU A 568 -6.34 10.04 -0.36
N GLY A 569 -5.86 9.15 0.50
CA GLY A 569 -6.07 7.72 0.35
C GLY A 569 -5.31 6.88 1.37
N ILE A 570 -4.96 5.65 0.99
CA ILE A 570 -4.15 4.73 1.79
C ILE A 570 -2.89 4.37 1.01
N PHE A 571 -1.74 4.43 1.68
CA PHE A 571 -0.45 4.11 1.11
C PHE A 571 0.18 2.93 1.84
N PHE A 572 0.50 1.88 1.10
CA PHE A 572 1.19 0.69 1.58
C PHE A 572 2.66 0.72 1.19
N ALA A 573 3.52 0.37 2.12
CA ALA A 573 4.95 0.15 1.92
C ALA A 573 5.35 -1.17 2.60
N GLY A 574 5.39 -2.25 1.83
CA GLY A 574 5.54 -3.61 2.33
C GLY A 574 4.33 -4.02 3.19
N LEU A 575 4.58 -4.42 4.44
CA LEU A 575 3.53 -4.84 5.38
C LEU A 575 2.89 -3.67 6.15
N LYS A 576 3.43 -2.46 6.01
CA LYS A 576 2.91 -1.28 6.71
C LYS A 576 2.07 -0.43 5.78
N HIS A 577 1.02 0.18 6.31
CA HIS A 577 0.23 1.16 5.57
C HIS A 577 -0.21 2.32 6.46
N ALA A 578 -0.54 3.43 5.83
CA ALA A 578 -1.03 4.63 6.51
C ALA A 578 -1.99 5.40 5.61
N ALA A 579 -2.95 6.09 6.23
CA ALA A 579 -3.76 7.07 5.53
C ALA A 579 -2.87 8.25 5.10
N ILE A 580 -2.80 8.51 3.79
CA ILE A 580 -1.93 9.52 3.20
C ILE A 580 -2.73 10.74 2.74
N LYS A 581 -2.10 11.90 2.87
CA LYS A 581 -2.44 13.13 2.15
C LYS A 581 -1.22 13.58 1.37
N VAL A 582 -1.33 13.58 0.05
CA VAL A 582 -0.29 14.07 -0.86
C VAL A 582 -0.24 15.59 -0.78
N ILE A 583 0.96 16.12 -0.60
CA ILE A 583 1.20 17.56 -0.53
C ILE A 583 2.35 17.95 -1.46
N ALA A 584 2.17 19.03 -2.18
CA ALA A 584 3.21 19.67 -2.99
C ALA A 584 3.50 21.08 -2.46
N SER A 585 4.71 21.56 -2.66
CA SER A 585 5.04 22.96 -2.53
C SER A 585 4.44 23.75 -3.69
N TYR A 586 4.34 25.08 -3.56
CA TYR A 586 3.82 25.93 -4.63
C TYR A 586 4.61 25.77 -5.94
N SER A 587 5.93 25.66 -5.87
CA SER A 587 6.78 25.47 -7.06
C SER A 587 6.60 24.09 -7.71
N GLU A 588 6.46 23.03 -6.91
CA GLU A 588 6.15 21.70 -7.43
C GLU A 588 4.77 21.69 -8.11
N ASP A 589 3.78 22.32 -7.49
CA ASP A 589 2.41 22.41 -8.03
C ASP A 589 2.37 23.04 -9.43
N GLN A 590 3.12 24.14 -9.64
CA GLN A 590 3.22 24.78 -10.96
C GLN A 590 3.86 23.88 -12.03
N ILE A 591 4.76 22.98 -11.64
CA ILE A 591 5.46 22.05 -12.56
C ILE A 591 4.56 20.86 -12.93
N ILE A 592 3.79 20.36 -11.96
CA ILE A 592 3.03 19.10 -12.13
C ILE A 592 1.57 19.30 -12.45
N THR A 593 1.06 20.53 -12.44
CA THR A 593 -0.36 20.83 -12.68
C THR A 593 -0.88 20.23 -13.97
N SER A 594 -2.14 19.79 -13.96
CA SER A 594 -2.93 19.41 -15.14
C SER A 594 -4.18 20.29 -15.27
N ASP A 595 -4.37 21.26 -14.37
CA ASP A 595 -5.54 22.16 -14.45
C ASP A 595 -5.44 23.02 -15.72
N PRO A 596 -6.38 22.92 -16.67
CA PRO A 596 -6.34 23.69 -17.91
C PRO A 596 -6.30 25.19 -17.69
N ARG A 597 -6.88 25.71 -16.59
CA ARG A 597 -6.87 27.14 -16.27
C ARG A 597 -5.46 27.59 -15.87
N GLN A 598 -4.82 26.85 -14.97
CA GLN A 598 -3.45 27.14 -14.55
C GLN A 598 -2.47 27.01 -15.73
N LEU A 599 -2.65 26.01 -16.60
CA LEU A 599 -1.81 25.84 -17.79
C LEU A 599 -1.94 27.04 -18.73
N LEU A 600 -3.16 27.58 -18.95
CA LEU A 600 -3.37 28.78 -19.75
C LEU A 600 -2.70 30.01 -19.13
N GLU A 601 -2.84 30.22 -17.82
CA GLU A 601 -2.16 31.31 -17.09
C GLU A 601 -0.64 31.22 -17.21
N ILE A 602 -0.08 30.01 -17.11
CA ILE A 602 1.36 29.76 -17.28
C ILE A 602 1.81 30.08 -18.72
N GLU A 603 1.03 29.67 -19.73
CA GLU A 603 1.34 29.96 -21.13
C GLU A 603 1.26 31.47 -21.45
N GLU A 604 0.27 32.17 -20.91
CA GLU A 604 0.14 33.62 -21.05
C GLU A 604 1.35 34.34 -20.40
N ALA A 605 1.71 33.94 -19.18
CA ALA A 605 2.86 34.49 -18.49
C ALA A 605 4.18 34.24 -19.24
N LYS A 606 4.36 33.07 -19.87
CA LYS A 606 5.53 32.77 -20.73
C LYS A 606 5.60 33.69 -21.97
N LYS A 607 4.45 33.89 -22.66
CA LYS A 607 4.37 34.77 -23.84
C LYS A 607 4.70 36.24 -23.48
N ASP A 608 4.23 36.71 -22.32
CA ASP A 608 4.55 38.06 -21.82
C ASP A 608 6.04 38.24 -21.48
N PHE A 609 6.72 37.15 -21.11
CA PHE A 609 8.14 37.16 -20.79
C PHE A 609 9.03 37.08 -22.05
N GLU A 610 8.61 36.27 -23.05
CA GLU A 610 9.31 36.13 -24.34
C GLU A 610 9.08 37.32 -25.27
N GLY A 611 7.99 38.06 -25.07
CA GLY A 611 7.67 39.29 -25.83
C GLY A 611 8.36 40.56 -25.33
N LYS A 612 9.16 40.47 -24.27
CA LYS A 612 10.03 41.51 -23.72
C LYS A 612 11.50 41.23 -23.99
#